data_5dc92221e1d5d0ee85451860fc99af24
#
_entry.id   5dc92221e1d5d0ee85451860fc99af24
#
_cell.length_a   1.000
_cell.length_b   1.000
_cell.length_c   1.000
_cell.angle_alpha   90.00
_cell.angle_beta   90.00
_cell.angle_gamma   90.00
#
_symmetry.space_group_name_H-M   'P 1'
#
loop_
_entity.id
_entity.type
_entity.pdbx_description
1 polymer ?
#
loop_
_entity_poly.entity_id
_entity_poly.type
_entity_poly.pdbx_seq_one_letter_code
_entity_poly.pdbx_strand_id
1 'polypeptide(L)'
;MIDQAKIQSLFKPQFVNEVFQKMCETSFALKHGTRLPNMTGKTMDMDILSNLPMAYWVGQDTEKRKTTSLALQGKRIYAEELSVILPISRNSLMDANVDLEKLIKERLIEAGATKIDQAIITGVGKPRNFREGIIPSCVNHSATVSRATYTDLYSACDEAMRLVEESDYEVSAFAGGLGVKSKFRNLVDKNGRPLTNNEITDMPKLYLKNGAWDKNIAELLVGDFKQIYFAMRQEMECRVLDQATIVDPDTNTTYYLAQQNMVAFMINMRMGWEIPNPISRETFENNPNYFPFAVVTPAGATLPNTLDFTLTVTDGSNKVVNADVTIGGQEFKTNSEGVVVAKVQPKQSYVVTVFAAGYSAAVQKVDIDTAAVAKTITVQAYDPAVSGSSIKDTN
;
A
#
# COMPACT_ATOMS: atom_id res chain seq x y z
N MET A 1 -33.41 -28.21 15.54
CA MET A 1 -33.14 -28.23 14.08
C MET A 1 -32.84 -26.82 13.67
N ILE A 2 -31.56 -26.47 13.47
CA ILE A 2 -31.25 -25.18 12.85
C ILE A 2 -31.68 -25.34 11.40
N ASP A 3 -32.75 -24.64 11.07
CA ASP A 3 -33.40 -24.67 9.79
C ASP A 3 -32.40 -24.24 8.71
N GLN A 4 -32.41 -24.92 7.54
CA GLN A 4 -31.65 -24.41 6.35
C GLN A 4 -31.98 -22.96 6.08
N ALA A 5 -33.16 -22.48 6.45
CA ALA A 5 -33.55 -21.09 6.43
C ALA A 5 -32.69 -20.18 7.34
N LYS A 6 -32.16 -20.65 8.48
CA LYS A 6 -31.24 -19.89 9.34
C LYS A 6 -29.86 -19.80 8.76
N ILE A 7 -29.36 -20.86 8.10
CA ILE A 7 -28.10 -20.81 7.38
C ILE A 7 -28.21 -19.88 6.16
N GLN A 8 -29.34 -19.89 5.44
CA GLN A 8 -29.61 -18.97 4.34
C GLN A 8 -29.81 -17.51 4.80
N SER A 9 -30.27 -17.28 6.04
CA SER A 9 -30.43 -15.92 6.58
C SER A 9 -29.09 -15.24 6.87
N LEU A 10 -28.01 -15.99 7.09
CA LEU A 10 -26.64 -15.53 7.22
C LEU A 10 -26.10 -14.85 5.93
N PHE A 11 -26.77 -15.07 4.80
CA PHE A 11 -26.28 -14.65 3.47
C PHE A 11 -27.19 -13.64 2.79
N LYS A 12 -28.09 -13.03 3.54
CA LYS A 12 -28.83 -11.88 3.00
C LYS A 12 -27.85 -10.76 2.64
N PRO A 13 -28.08 -10.02 1.55
CA PRO A 13 -27.24 -8.89 1.15
C PRO A 13 -26.97 -7.90 2.29
N GLN A 14 -27.91 -7.76 3.22
CA GLN A 14 -27.78 -6.92 4.42
C GLN A 14 -26.65 -7.38 5.36
N PHE A 15 -26.47 -8.69 5.54
CA PHE A 15 -25.39 -9.25 6.37
C PHE A 15 -24.03 -8.95 5.77
N VAL A 16 -23.85 -9.16 4.47
CA VAL A 16 -22.59 -8.93 3.77
C VAL A 16 -22.19 -7.45 3.82
N ASN A 17 -23.15 -6.57 3.61
CA ASN A 17 -22.94 -5.12 3.70
C ASN A 17 -22.56 -4.69 5.13
N GLU A 18 -23.19 -5.26 6.15
CA GLU A 18 -22.86 -4.96 7.55
C GLU A 18 -21.42 -5.42 7.90
N VAL A 19 -21.01 -6.61 7.47
CA VAL A 19 -19.64 -7.13 7.67
C VAL A 19 -18.64 -6.23 6.96
N PHE A 20 -18.93 -5.83 5.73
CA PHE A 20 -18.07 -4.94 4.98
C PHE A 20 -17.93 -3.55 5.63
N GLN A 21 -19.04 -2.94 6.04
CA GLN A 21 -19.00 -1.65 6.74
C GLN A 21 -18.19 -1.72 8.03
N LYS A 22 -18.41 -2.76 8.86
CA LYS A 22 -17.63 -2.96 10.09
C LYS A 22 -16.16 -3.24 9.82
N MET A 23 -15.82 -3.92 8.72
CA MET A 23 -14.44 -4.13 8.33
C MET A 23 -13.77 -2.82 7.91
N CYS A 24 -14.46 -1.96 7.16
CA CYS A 24 -13.98 -0.61 6.83
C CYS A 24 -13.78 0.26 8.09
N GLU A 25 -14.64 0.12 9.10
CA GLU A 25 -14.51 0.81 10.38
C GLU A 25 -13.37 0.26 11.25
N THR A 26 -13.08 -1.03 11.15
CA THR A 26 -12.06 -1.74 11.94
C THR A 26 -10.68 -1.59 11.34
N SER A 27 -10.56 -1.64 10.00
CA SER A 27 -9.30 -1.41 9.31
C SER A 27 -8.87 0.05 9.45
N PHE A 28 -7.65 0.24 9.89
CA PHE A 28 -7.05 1.55 10.03
C PHE A 28 -6.93 2.28 8.68
N ALA A 29 -6.40 1.59 7.67
CA ALA A 29 -6.16 2.17 6.35
C ALA A 29 -7.47 2.55 5.63
N LEU A 30 -8.50 1.71 5.72
CA LEU A 30 -9.79 1.99 5.08
C LEU A 30 -10.58 3.09 5.81
N LYS A 31 -10.43 3.18 7.13
CA LYS A 31 -11.12 4.18 7.95
C LYS A 31 -10.60 5.59 7.72
N HIS A 32 -9.28 5.76 7.58
CA HIS A 32 -8.63 7.07 7.50
C HIS A 32 -8.24 7.45 6.08
N GLY A 33 -8.22 6.49 5.16
CA GLY A 33 -7.96 6.70 3.74
C GLY A 33 -9.15 7.28 2.97
N THR A 34 -8.90 7.68 1.74
CA THR A 34 -9.88 8.23 0.83
C THR A 34 -10.41 7.14 -0.11
N ARG A 35 -11.73 6.90 -0.05
CA ARG A 35 -12.38 5.95 -0.96
C ARG A 35 -12.61 6.60 -2.33
N LEU A 36 -12.11 5.95 -3.36
CA LEU A 36 -12.38 6.26 -4.77
C LEU A 36 -13.69 5.59 -5.23
N PRO A 37 -14.24 6.00 -6.38
CA PRO A 37 -15.32 5.27 -7.04
C PRO A 37 -14.96 3.81 -7.27
N ASN A 38 -15.99 2.96 -7.36
CA ASN A 38 -15.79 1.54 -7.59
C ASN A 38 -15.15 1.29 -8.96
N MET A 39 -14.19 0.36 -9.00
CA MET A 39 -13.47 0.01 -10.21
C MET A 39 -14.38 -0.77 -11.19
N THR A 40 -14.36 -0.41 -12.46
CA THR A 40 -15.09 -1.12 -13.51
C THR A 40 -14.31 -2.31 -14.08
N GLY A 41 -12.96 -2.27 -14.01
CA GLY A 41 -12.04 -3.31 -14.49
C GLY A 41 -11.11 -3.85 -13.40
N LYS A 42 -10.17 -4.70 -13.80
CA LYS A 42 -9.09 -5.18 -12.94
C LYS A 42 -8.13 -4.06 -12.55
N THR A 43 -8.05 -3.05 -13.40
CA THR A 43 -7.18 -1.88 -13.24
C THR A 43 -8.00 -0.61 -13.30
N MET A 44 -7.57 0.41 -12.60
CA MET A 44 -8.09 1.77 -12.64
C MET A 44 -6.91 2.72 -12.80
N ASP A 45 -6.93 3.55 -13.83
CA ASP A 45 -5.92 4.57 -14.03
C ASP A 45 -6.37 5.87 -13.36
N MET A 46 -5.43 6.52 -12.67
CA MET A 46 -5.62 7.78 -11.98
C MET A 46 -4.63 8.79 -12.56
N ASP A 47 -5.14 9.87 -13.14
CA ASP A 47 -4.30 10.91 -13.73
C ASP A 47 -3.74 11.82 -12.64
N ILE A 48 -2.43 11.93 -12.57
CA ILE A 48 -1.68 12.74 -11.61
C ILE A 48 -0.85 13.78 -12.37
N LEU A 49 -0.75 14.96 -11.79
CA LEU A 49 0.10 16.01 -12.35
C LEU A 49 1.58 15.61 -12.23
N SER A 50 2.26 15.52 -13.37
CA SER A 50 3.68 15.19 -13.46
C SER A 50 4.54 16.39 -13.89
N ASN A 51 3.91 17.46 -14.36
CA ASN A 51 4.60 18.70 -14.70
C ASN A 51 3.67 19.89 -14.46
N LEU A 52 4.20 20.96 -13.90
CA LEU A 52 3.45 22.18 -13.58
C LEU A 52 3.84 23.32 -14.51
N PRO A 53 2.86 24.13 -14.99
CA PRO A 53 3.16 25.31 -15.78
C PRO A 53 3.87 26.35 -14.94
N MET A 54 4.92 26.97 -15.49
CA MET A 54 5.68 28.04 -14.84
C MET A 54 5.21 29.40 -15.36
N ALA A 55 4.97 30.34 -14.44
CA ALA A 55 4.71 31.73 -14.78
C ALA A 55 5.99 32.56 -14.63
N TYR A 56 6.21 33.53 -15.51
CA TYR A 56 7.32 34.47 -15.42
C TYR A 56 6.88 35.86 -15.80
N TRP A 57 7.61 36.80 -15.26
CA TRP A 57 7.44 38.20 -15.59
C TRP A 57 8.07 38.55 -16.94
N VAL A 58 7.35 39.28 -17.78
CA VAL A 58 7.86 39.79 -19.05
C VAL A 58 8.29 41.22 -18.79
N GLY A 59 9.60 41.50 -18.97
CA GLY A 59 10.17 42.77 -18.61
C GLY A 59 9.93 43.88 -19.63
N GLN A 60 9.76 43.53 -20.91
CA GLN A 60 9.51 44.50 -22.01
C GLN A 60 8.56 43.92 -23.06
N ASP A 61 7.79 44.76 -23.73
CA ASP A 61 6.83 44.36 -24.77
C ASP A 61 7.47 43.64 -25.98
N THR A 62 8.78 43.72 -26.13
CA THR A 62 9.55 43.07 -27.21
C THR A 62 10.02 41.66 -26.83
N GLU A 63 9.91 41.24 -25.55
CA GLU A 63 10.33 39.91 -25.14
C GLU A 63 9.33 38.85 -25.56
N LYS A 64 9.85 37.77 -26.16
CA LYS A 64 9.00 36.61 -26.50
C LYS A 64 8.49 35.92 -25.24
N ARG A 65 7.21 35.70 -25.19
CA ARG A 65 6.57 34.93 -24.11
C ARG A 65 7.03 33.45 -24.19
N LYS A 66 7.51 32.92 -23.07
CA LYS A 66 7.94 31.52 -22.99
C LYS A 66 6.69 30.62 -22.92
N THR A 67 6.72 29.51 -23.60
CA THR A 67 5.69 28.47 -23.49
C THR A 67 6.00 27.53 -22.33
N THR A 68 4.99 27.12 -21.61
CA THR A 68 5.09 26.12 -20.55
C THR A 68 4.16 24.96 -20.87
N SER A 69 4.49 23.77 -20.39
CA SER A 69 3.71 22.57 -20.60
C SER A 69 3.10 22.11 -19.28
N LEU A 70 1.90 21.54 -19.36
CA LEU A 70 1.26 20.76 -18.31
C LEU A 70 1.31 19.31 -18.76
N ALA A 71 1.79 18.41 -17.92
CA ALA A 71 1.78 16.97 -18.19
C ALA A 71 1.02 16.23 -17.09
N LEU A 72 0.25 15.24 -17.50
CA LEU A 72 -0.42 14.28 -16.63
C LEU A 72 0.28 12.94 -16.77
N GLN A 73 0.45 12.25 -15.66
CA GLN A 73 0.95 10.88 -15.60
C GLN A 73 -0.13 9.99 -15.00
N GLY A 74 -0.41 8.87 -15.66
CA GLY A 74 -1.38 7.90 -15.15
C GLY A 74 -0.74 6.99 -14.11
N LYS A 75 -1.22 7.00 -12.87
CA LYS A 75 -0.94 5.94 -11.89
C LYS A 75 -2.00 4.87 -11.95
N ARG A 76 -1.59 3.61 -11.87
CA ARG A 76 -2.49 2.47 -12.04
C ARG A 76 -2.72 1.73 -10.74
N ILE A 77 -3.99 1.65 -10.34
CA ILE A 77 -4.45 0.85 -9.21
C ILE A 77 -4.82 -0.54 -9.71
N TYR A 78 -4.31 -1.59 -9.09
CA TYR A 78 -4.63 -2.98 -9.38
C TYR A 78 -5.56 -3.56 -8.33
N ALA A 79 -6.67 -4.16 -8.77
CA ALA A 79 -7.58 -4.86 -7.89
C ALA A 79 -7.08 -6.29 -7.63
N GLU A 80 -6.77 -6.58 -6.39
CA GLU A 80 -6.37 -7.90 -5.89
C GLU A 80 -7.45 -8.50 -5.02
N GLU A 81 -7.47 -9.82 -4.92
CA GLU A 81 -8.47 -10.58 -4.20
C GLU A 81 -8.00 -10.89 -2.78
N LEU A 82 -8.86 -10.58 -1.79
CA LEU A 82 -8.74 -11.05 -0.42
C LEU A 82 -9.82 -12.11 -0.21
N SER A 83 -9.40 -13.34 0.12
CA SER A 83 -10.29 -14.47 0.36
C SER A 83 -10.02 -15.09 1.71
N VAL A 84 -11.08 -15.50 2.40
CA VAL A 84 -11.03 -16.27 3.63
C VAL A 84 -12.01 -17.42 3.51
N ILE A 85 -11.55 -18.64 3.80
CA ILE A 85 -12.40 -19.84 3.87
C ILE A 85 -12.30 -20.40 5.28
N LEU A 86 -13.46 -20.55 5.93
CA LEU A 86 -13.56 -21.08 7.29
C LEU A 86 -14.41 -22.35 7.30
N PRO A 87 -13.82 -23.56 7.36
CA PRO A 87 -14.56 -24.81 7.51
C PRO A 87 -14.99 -25.01 8.97
N ILE A 88 -16.26 -25.37 9.20
CA ILE A 88 -16.83 -25.59 10.53
C ILE A 88 -17.69 -26.82 10.50
N SER A 89 -17.66 -27.65 11.58
CA SER A 89 -18.53 -28.80 11.75
C SER A 89 -19.99 -28.36 11.98
N ARG A 90 -20.93 -28.98 11.28
CA ARG A 90 -22.37 -28.74 11.47
C ARG A 90 -22.82 -29.08 12.89
N ASN A 91 -22.27 -30.14 13.50
CA ASN A 91 -22.59 -30.52 14.87
C ASN A 91 -22.14 -29.43 15.86
N SER A 92 -20.94 -28.88 15.68
CA SER A 92 -20.46 -27.78 16.52
C SER A 92 -21.30 -26.51 16.38
N LEU A 93 -21.88 -26.25 15.19
CA LEU A 93 -22.83 -25.16 14.99
C LEU A 93 -24.17 -25.39 15.70
N MET A 94 -24.63 -26.66 15.80
CA MET A 94 -25.89 -27.02 16.43
C MET A 94 -25.79 -27.06 17.96
N ASP A 95 -24.65 -27.52 18.47
CA ASP A 95 -24.45 -27.78 19.91
C ASP A 95 -23.85 -26.56 20.65
N ALA A 96 -23.51 -25.49 19.93
CA ALA A 96 -22.94 -24.31 20.55
C ALA A 96 -23.96 -23.56 21.43
N ASN A 97 -23.59 -23.35 22.69
CA ASN A 97 -24.35 -22.54 23.66
C ASN A 97 -24.15 -21.02 23.46
N VAL A 98 -23.31 -20.62 22.50
CA VAL A 98 -22.99 -19.23 22.20
C VAL A 98 -23.52 -18.90 20.79
N ASP A 99 -23.86 -17.66 20.57
CA ASP A 99 -24.16 -17.14 19.23
C ASP A 99 -22.90 -17.20 18.35
N LEU A 100 -22.64 -18.41 17.83
CA LEU A 100 -21.45 -18.73 17.05
C LEU A 100 -21.41 -17.92 15.75
N GLU A 101 -22.57 -17.57 15.22
CA GLU A 101 -22.74 -16.72 14.05
C GLU A 101 -22.11 -15.33 14.27
N LYS A 102 -22.46 -14.72 15.38
CA LYS A 102 -21.91 -13.41 15.75
C LYS A 102 -20.40 -13.46 15.96
N LEU A 103 -19.93 -14.51 16.65
CA LEU A 103 -18.49 -14.70 16.89
C LEU A 103 -17.71 -14.89 15.58
N ILE A 104 -18.20 -15.70 14.66
CA ILE A 104 -17.58 -15.92 13.34
C ILE A 104 -17.49 -14.61 12.57
N LYS A 105 -18.58 -13.85 12.55
CA LYS A 105 -18.65 -12.55 11.91
C LYS A 105 -17.58 -11.59 12.44
N GLU A 106 -17.49 -11.45 13.76
CA GLU A 106 -16.50 -10.57 14.40
C GLU A 106 -15.05 -10.99 14.07
N ARG A 107 -14.78 -12.31 14.09
CA ARG A 107 -13.42 -12.81 13.78
C ARG A 107 -13.05 -12.68 12.31
N LEU A 108 -13.99 -12.85 11.40
CA LEU A 108 -13.76 -12.63 9.96
C LEU A 108 -13.48 -11.16 9.65
N ILE A 109 -14.21 -10.24 10.28
CA ILE A 109 -13.99 -8.80 10.18
C ILE A 109 -12.57 -8.45 10.66
N GLU A 110 -12.20 -8.93 11.84
CA GLU A 110 -10.89 -8.69 12.43
C GLU A 110 -9.75 -9.23 11.55
N ALA A 111 -9.88 -10.47 11.07
CA ALA A 111 -8.87 -11.09 10.21
C ALA A 111 -8.71 -10.34 8.88
N GLY A 112 -9.81 -9.97 8.22
CA GLY A 112 -9.77 -9.21 6.98
C GLY A 112 -9.14 -7.83 7.17
N ALA A 113 -9.57 -7.08 8.18
CA ALA A 113 -9.02 -5.78 8.51
C ALA A 113 -7.52 -5.84 8.83
N THR A 114 -7.09 -6.85 9.60
CA THR A 114 -5.66 -7.05 9.93
C THR A 114 -4.82 -7.29 8.68
N LYS A 115 -5.28 -8.12 7.76
CA LYS A 115 -4.54 -8.42 6.52
C LYS A 115 -4.46 -7.21 5.58
N ILE A 116 -5.53 -6.43 5.48
CA ILE A 116 -5.52 -5.18 4.72
C ILE A 116 -4.52 -4.19 5.31
N ASP A 117 -4.58 -3.97 6.63
CA ASP A 117 -3.67 -3.03 7.30
C ASP A 117 -2.20 -3.49 7.22
N GLN A 118 -1.93 -4.80 7.35
CA GLN A 118 -0.58 -5.34 7.15
C GLN A 118 -0.07 -5.09 5.73
N ALA A 119 -0.88 -5.36 4.71
CA ALA A 119 -0.49 -5.17 3.33
C ALA A 119 -0.23 -3.69 3.00
N ILE A 120 -1.05 -2.77 3.50
CA ILE A 120 -0.95 -1.33 3.23
C ILE A 120 0.17 -0.69 4.04
N ILE A 121 0.27 -0.96 5.35
CA ILE A 121 1.20 -0.27 6.24
C ILE A 121 2.60 -0.89 6.15
N THR A 122 2.71 -2.20 6.42
CA THR A 122 4.01 -2.88 6.50
C THR A 122 4.43 -3.54 5.20
N GLY A 123 3.50 -3.79 4.28
CA GLY A 123 3.74 -4.54 3.05
C GLY A 123 3.89 -6.06 3.27
N VAL A 124 3.70 -6.54 4.50
CA VAL A 124 3.81 -7.99 4.82
C VAL A 124 2.59 -8.74 4.27
N GLY A 125 2.85 -9.79 3.48
CA GLY A 125 1.80 -10.61 2.88
C GLY A 125 0.96 -9.88 1.83
N LYS A 126 1.45 -8.78 1.26
CA LYS A 126 0.77 -8.06 0.18
C LYS A 126 0.69 -8.92 -1.09
N PRO A 127 -0.39 -8.78 -1.89
CA PRO A 127 -0.45 -9.35 -3.22
C PRO A 127 0.64 -8.76 -4.14
N ARG A 128 0.96 -9.50 -5.18
CA ARG A 128 2.05 -9.17 -6.10
C ARG A 128 1.92 -7.81 -6.78
N ASN A 129 0.71 -7.45 -7.20
CA ASN A 129 0.47 -6.21 -7.95
C ASN A 129 0.12 -5.04 -7.03
N PHE A 130 0.06 -5.23 -5.70
CA PHE A 130 -0.08 -4.12 -4.79
C PHE A 130 1.22 -3.32 -4.72
N ARG A 131 1.07 -2.01 -4.60
CA ARG A 131 2.14 -1.12 -4.23
C ARG A 131 2.87 -1.63 -2.97
N GLU A 132 4.11 -1.22 -2.80
CA GLU A 132 4.82 -1.43 -1.54
C GLU A 132 4.11 -0.74 -0.38
N GLY A 133 4.21 -1.35 0.82
CA GLY A 133 3.63 -0.79 2.02
C GLY A 133 4.16 0.62 2.32
N ILE A 134 3.44 1.37 3.13
CA ILE A 134 3.81 2.76 3.47
C ILE A 134 5.19 2.81 4.16
N ILE A 135 5.47 1.91 5.11
CA ILE A 135 6.75 1.89 5.84
C ILE A 135 7.94 1.63 4.89
N PRO A 136 7.94 0.59 4.03
CA PRO A 136 8.99 0.43 3.02
C PRO A 136 9.11 1.62 2.07
N SER A 137 7.98 2.23 1.69
CA SER A 137 7.99 3.43 0.84
C SER A 137 8.66 4.62 1.54
N CYS A 138 8.45 4.83 2.85
CA CYS A 138 9.17 5.85 3.62
C CYS A 138 10.68 5.63 3.58
N VAL A 139 11.14 4.37 3.66
CA VAL A 139 12.57 4.04 3.54
C VAL A 139 13.12 4.43 2.17
N ASN A 140 12.38 4.12 1.10
CA ASN A 140 12.80 4.42 -0.26
C ASN A 140 12.88 5.94 -0.54
N HIS A 141 12.00 6.73 0.07
CA HIS A 141 12.00 8.20 -0.05
C HIS A 141 12.86 8.90 1.01
N SER A 142 13.68 8.15 1.76
CA SER A 142 14.52 8.69 2.85
C SER A 142 13.73 9.40 3.96
N ALA A 143 12.44 9.14 4.07
CA ALA A 143 11.54 9.71 5.08
C ALA A 143 11.52 8.85 6.37
N THR A 144 12.71 8.59 6.93
CA THR A 144 12.89 7.75 8.12
C THR A 144 13.65 8.48 9.20
N VAL A 145 13.14 8.44 10.42
CA VAL A 145 13.74 9.03 11.62
C VAL A 145 14.10 7.93 12.60
N SER A 146 15.39 7.78 12.92
CA SER A 146 15.86 6.75 13.83
C SER A 146 15.90 7.23 15.27
N ARG A 147 15.33 6.44 16.18
CA ARG A 147 15.44 6.67 17.65
C ARG A 147 16.86 6.48 18.18
N ALA A 148 17.78 5.95 17.40
CA ALA A 148 19.19 5.95 17.74
C ALA A 148 19.81 7.36 17.66
N THR A 149 19.35 8.17 16.71
CA THR A 149 19.78 9.57 16.54
C THR A 149 18.96 10.52 17.41
N TYR A 150 17.64 10.37 17.36
CA TYR A 150 16.68 11.18 18.12
C TYR A 150 16.18 10.39 19.34
N THR A 151 16.94 10.42 20.45
CA THR A 151 16.64 9.62 21.65
C THR A 151 15.34 10.03 22.35
N ASP A 152 14.94 11.30 22.23
CA ASP A 152 13.67 11.80 22.74
C ASP A 152 12.55 11.62 21.70
N LEU A 153 11.36 11.16 22.16
CA LEU A 153 10.21 10.94 21.28
C LEU A 153 9.70 12.26 20.70
N TYR A 154 9.76 13.34 21.45
CA TYR A 154 9.33 14.66 21.00
C TYR A 154 10.15 15.10 19.77
N SER A 155 11.49 15.09 19.90
CA SER A 155 12.39 15.46 18.82
C SER A 155 12.27 14.52 17.59
N ALA A 156 11.98 13.25 17.83
CA ALA A 156 11.75 12.30 16.72
C ALA A 156 10.43 12.57 16.01
N CYS A 157 9.38 12.98 16.72
CA CYS A 157 8.11 13.37 16.12
C CYS A 157 8.25 14.68 15.33
N ASP A 158 8.94 15.67 15.90
CA ASP A 158 9.21 16.96 15.26
C ASP A 158 9.96 16.77 13.92
N GLU A 159 11.03 16.00 13.96
CA GLU A 159 11.79 15.68 12.74
C GLU A 159 10.96 14.91 11.69
N ALA A 160 10.11 13.99 12.15
CA ALA A 160 9.23 13.26 11.22
C ALA A 160 8.16 14.18 10.61
N MET A 161 7.62 15.14 11.38
CA MET A 161 6.70 16.16 10.86
C MET A 161 7.42 17.04 9.84
N ARG A 162 8.63 17.53 10.16
CA ARG A 162 9.45 18.33 9.25
C ARG A 162 9.64 17.66 7.88
N LEU A 163 9.94 16.36 7.85
CA LEU A 163 10.12 15.61 6.59
C LEU A 163 8.84 15.56 5.74
N VAL A 164 7.68 15.47 6.38
CA VAL A 164 6.38 15.48 5.69
C VAL A 164 6.04 16.89 5.20
N GLU A 165 6.28 17.92 6.01
CA GLU A 165 6.03 19.32 5.68
C GLU A 165 6.95 19.83 4.57
N GLU A 166 8.24 19.44 4.56
CA GLU A 166 9.15 19.70 3.44
C GLU A 166 8.72 19.02 2.13
N SER A 167 7.82 18.05 2.22
CA SER A 167 7.18 17.41 1.07
C SER A 167 5.86 18.08 0.67
N ASP A 168 5.55 19.26 1.24
CA ASP A 168 4.34 20.05 0.97
C ASP A 168 3.03 19.32 1.36
N TYR A 169 3.10 18.49 2.42
CA TYR A 169 1.95 17.81 3.00
C TYR A 169 1.72 18.25 4.44
N GLU A 170 0.45 18.47 4.80
CA GLU A 170 0.06 18.75 6.17
C GLU A 170 -0.09 17.44 6.95
N VAL A 171 0.54 17.34 8.12
CA VAL A 171 0.42 16.16 8.98
C VAL A 171 -0.99 16.10 9.56
N SER A 172 -1.74 15.05 9.25
CA SER A 172 -3.12 14.87 9.74
C SER A 172 -3.19 14.12 11.06
N ALA A 173 -2.26 13.21 11.32
CA ALA A 173 -2.24 12.41 12.55
C ALA A 173 -0.93 11.65 12.73
N PHE A 174 -0.74 11.12 13.94
CA PHE A 174 0.25 10.11 14.29
C PHE A 174 -0.40 8.73 14.37
N ALA A 175 0.17 7.72 13.71
CA ALA A 175 -0.30 6.35 13.81
C ALA A 175 0.77 5.45 14.42
N GLY A 176 0.35 4.51 15.27
CA GLY A 176 1.28 3.58 15.89
C GLY A 176 0.60 2.45 16.65
N GLY A 177 1.39 1.53 17.17
CA GLY A 177 0.87 0.48 18.04
C GLY A 177 0.41 1.03 19.39
N LEU A 178 -0.45 0.29 20.08
CA LEU A 178 -1.02 0.72 21.37
C LEU A 178 0.05 1.03 22.44
N GLY A 179 1.22 0.39 22.36
CA GLY A 179 2.34 0.61 23.29
C GLY A 179 2.92 2.02 23.26
N VAL A 180 2.77 2.74 22.14
CA VAL A 180 3.26 4.12 22.03
C VAL A 180 2.43 5.11 22.86
N LYS A 181 1.19 4.74 23.20
CA LYS A 181 0.32 5.57 24.04
C LYS A 181 0.95 5.92 25.40
N SER A 182 1.67 4.98 26.01
CA SER A 182 2.36 5.24 27.26
C SER A 182 3.53 6.20 27.09
N LYS A 183 4.22 6.15 25.97
CA LYS A 183 5.35 7.04 25.66
C LYS A 183 4.88 8.49 25.47
N PHE A 184 3.75 8.72 24.80
CA PHE A 184 3.15 10.05 24.69
C PHE A 184 2.70 10.62 26.04
N ARG A 185 2.18 9.79 26.96
CA ARG A 185 1.80 10.26 28.31
C ARG A 185 3.00 10.66 29.17
N ASN A 186 4.16 10.13 28.87
CA ASN A 186 5.40 10.39 29.62
C ASN A 186 6.27 11.45 28.94
N LEU A 187 5.74 12.20 27.96
CA LEU A 187 6.45 13.34 27.40
C LEU A 187 6.57 14.45 28.45
N VAL A 188 7.80 14.85 28.70
CA VAL A 188 8.14 15.90 29.65
C VAL A 188 9.05 16.93 29.00
N ASP A 189 8.99 18.16 29.47
CA ASP A 189 9.92 19.23 29.12
C ASP A 189 11.32 19.01 29.75
N LYS A 190 12.27 19.89 29.43
CA LYS A 190 13.62 19.86 30.00
C LYS A 190 13.63 20.01 31.51
N ASN A 191 12.55 20.49 32.13
CA ASN A 191 12.39 20.68 33.56
C ASN A 191 11.60 19.53 34.22
N GLY A 192 11.28 18.46 33.47
CA GLY A 192 10.52 17.32 33.99
C GLY A 192 9.02 17.56 34.13
N ARG A 193 8.47 18.63 33.55
CA ARG A 193 7.02 18.90 33.56
C ARG A 193 6.35 18.23 32.39
N PRO A 194 5.11 17.69 32.55
CA PRO A 194 4.36 17.12 31.42
C PRO A 194 4.17 18.16 30.32
N LEU A 195 4.48 17.78 29.10
CA LEU A 195 4.22 18.59 27.91
C LEU A 195 2.70 18.59 27.64
N THR A 196 2.11 19.78 27.73
CA THR A 196 0.69 20.02 27.45
C THR A 196 0.56 21.24 26.52
N ASN A 197 -0.48 21.27 25.71
CA ASN A 197 -0.78 22.38 24.78
C ASN A 197 0.35 22.66 23.79
N ASN A 198 0.81 21.62 23.13
CA ASN A 198 1.78 21.69 22.06
C ASN A 198 1.25 20.98 20.84
N GLU A 199 1.60 21.42 19.64
CA GLU A 199 1.14 20.85 18.38
C GLU A 199 1.29 19.32 18.33
N ILE A 200 2.43 18.77 18.76
CA ILE A 200 2.67 17.33 18.84
C ILE A 200 1.73 16.65 19.85
N THR A 201 1.43 17.30 20.98
CA THR A 201 0.52 16.71 21.99
C THR A 201 -0.94 16.79 21.59
N ASP A 202 -1.32 17.81 20.80
CA ASP A 202 -2.69 18.05 20.37
C ASP A 202 -3.05 17.32 19.08
N MET A 203 -2.04 16.93 18.28
CA MET A 203 -2.22 16.16 17.06
C MET A 203 -2.99 14.85 17.32
N PRO A 204 -3.94 14.46 16.47
CA PRO A 204 -4.67 13.20 16.57
C PRO A 204 -3.73 11.99 16.62
N LYS A 205 -3.96 11.08 17.56
CA LYS A 205 -3.16 9.87 17.76
C LYS A 205 -4.02 8.65 17.49
N LEU A 206 -3.68 7.95 16.42
CA LEU A 206 -4.41 6.80 15.92
C LEU A 206 -3.68 5.52 16.32
N TYR A 207 -4.34 4.64 17.07
CA TYR A 207 -3.71 3.43 17.59
C TYR A 207 -4.29 2.19 16.91
N LEU A 208 -3.41 1.41 16.28
CA LEU A 208 -3.76 0.12 15.74
C LEU A 208 -3.87 -0.91 16.86
N LYS A 209 -5.00 -1.61 16.91
CA LYS A 209 -5.33 -2.62 17.93
C LYS A 209 -5.40 -4.03 17.38
N ASN A 210 -5.42 -4.18 16.07
CA ASN A 210 -5.68 -5.44 15.35
C ASN A 210 -4.44 -6.32 15.13
N GLY A 211 -3.30 -5.99 15.74
CA GLY A 211 -2.07 -6.77 15.57
C GLY A 211 -1.35 -6.57 14.23
N ALA A 212 -1.82 -5.65 13.39
CA ALA A 212 -1.17 -5.33 12.11
C ALA A 212 0.13 -4.53 12.26
N TRP A 213 0.38 -3.97 13.44
CA TRP A 213 1.55 -3.12 13.71
C TRP A 213 2.72 -3.92 14.24
N ASP A 214 3.87 -3.86 13.56
CA ASP A 214 5.12 -4.42 14.06
C ASP A 214 5.96 -3.32 14.76
N LYS A 215 6.00 -3.39 16.09
CA LYS A 215 6.77 -2.47 16.95
C LYS A 215 8.28 -2.55 16.79
N ASN A 216 8.80 -3.63 16.18
CA ASN A 216 10.24 -3.82 15.97
C ASN A 216 10.70 -3.09 14.69
N ILE A 217 9.79 -2.88 13.74
CA ILE A 217 10.07 -2.20 12.49
C ILE A 217 9.81 -0.71 12.62
N ALA A 218 8.65 -0.33 13.18
CA ALA A 218 8.25 1.05 13.30
C ALA A 218 7.66 1.36 14.68
N GLU A 219 8.06 2.47 15.24
CA GLU A 219 7.49 2.99 16.47
C GLU A 219 6.26 3.84 16.19
N LEU A 220 6.38 4.75 15.21
CA LEU A 220 5.35 5.70 14.83
C LEU A 220 5.39 5.96 13.33
N LEU A 221 4.24 6.17 12.73
CA LEU A 221 4.05 6.66 11.37
C LEU A 221 3.38 8.05 11.46
N VAL A 222 3.95 9.01 10.77
CA VAL A 222 3.50 10.41 10.74
C VAL A 222 3.15 10.76 9.31
N GLY A 223 2.06 11.49 9.07
CA GLY A 223 1.75 11.93 7.73
C GLY A 223 0.28 12.25 7.48
N ASP A 224 -0.06 12.46 6.22
CA ASP A 224 -1.43 12.71 5.77
C ASP A 224 -2.09 11.40 5.33
N PHE A 225 -2.90 10.82 6.22
CA PHE A 225 -3.59 9.55 5.96
C PHE A 225 -4.67 9.64 4.88
N LYS A 226 -5.14 10.84 4.54
CA LYS A 226 -6.09 11.04 3.43
C LYS A 226 -5.47 10.71 2.07
N GLN A 227 -4.13 10.70 1.98
CA GLN A 227 -3.39 10.32 0.77
C GLN A 227 -3.39 8.80 0.50
N ILE A 228 -3.95 8.00 1.38
CA ILE A 228 -4.19 6.58 1.12
C ILE A 228 -5.48 6.46 0.31
N TYR A 229 -5.37 6.32 -1.01
CA TYR A 229 -6.51 6.13 -1.89
C TYR A 229 -6.78 4.65 -2.09
N PHE A 230 -8.04 4.25 -1.94
CA PHE A 230 -8.43 2.87 -2.18
C PHE A 230 -9.71 2.80 -3.03
N ALA A 231 -9.79 1.77 -3.86
CA ALA A 231 -10.95 1.52 -4.71
C ALA A 231 -11.39 0.06 -4.59
N MET A 232 -12.70 -0.16 -4.61
CA MET A 232 -13.28 -1.49 -4.58
C MET A 232 -13.63 -1.92 -6.00
N ARG A 233 -13.22 -3.14 -6.40
CA ARG A 233 -13.65 -3.75 -7.66
C ARG A 233 -14.86 -4.62 -7.45
N GLN A 234 -14.87 -5.38 -6.36
CA GLN A 234 -15.96 -6.24 -5.95
C GLN A 234 -16.13 -6.04 -4.45
N GLU A 235 -17.31 -5.63 -4.07
CA GLU A 235 -17.70 -5.60 -2.66
C GLU A 235 -17.67 -7.03 -2.11
N MET A 236 -17.69 -7.13 -0.80
CA MET A 236 -17.61 -8.42 -0.15
C MET A 236 -18.74 -9.35 -0.62
N GLU A 237 -18.37 -10.55 -1.02
CA GLU A 237 -19.30 -11.65 -1.32
C GLU A 237 -19.06 -12.76 -0.32
N CYS A 238 -20.14 -13.26 0.27
CA CYS A 238 -20.10 -14.41 1.18
C CYS A 238 -20.82 -15.58 0.54
N ARG A 239 -20.18 -16.76 0.51
CA ARG A 239 -20.76 -18.01 0.00
C ARG A 239 -20.66 -19.11 1.05
N VAL A 240 -21.68 -19.94 1.12
CA VAL A 240 -21.64 -21.22 1.86
C VAL A 240 -21.27 -22.33 0.90
N LEU A 241 -20.28 -23.09 1.30
CA LEU A 241 -19.86 -24.30 0.61
C LEU A 241 -20.24 -25.48 1.48
N ASP A 242 -21.04 -26.40 0.97
CA ASP A 242 -21.51 -27.60 1.68
C ASP A 242 -21.08 -28.92 1.03
N GLN A 243 -20.65 -28.87 -0.23
CA GLN A 243 -20.25 -30.04 -1.03
C GLN A 243 -18.84 -29.92 -1.64
N ALA A 244 -18.05 -28.94 -1.20
CA ALA A 244 -16.71 -28.73 -1.72
C ALA A 244 -15.67 -29.58 -1.01
N THR A 245 -14.56 -29.86 -1.70
CA THR A 245 -13.33 -30.34 -1.11
C THR A 245 -12.38 -29.16 -0.97
N ILE A 246 -11.90 -28.92 0.24
CA ILE A 246 -10.99 -27.80 0.56
C ILE A 246 -9.67 -28.40 1.01
N VAL A 247 -8.58 -27.92 0.41
CA VAL A 247 -7.21 -28.26 0.81
C VAL A 247 -6.62 -27.02 1.46
N ASP A 248 -6.18 -27.13 2.70
CA ASP A 248 -5.43 -26.08 3.38
C ASP A 248 -3.97 -26.09 2.84
N PRO A 249 -3.51 -25.01 2.20
CA PRO A 249 -2.17 -24.97 1.61
C PRO A 249 -1.05 -25.00 2.65
N ASP A 250 -1.28 -24.55 3.88
CA ASP A 250 -0.27 -24.45 4.92
C ASP A 250 -0.06 -25.79 5.64
N THR A 251 -1.17 -26.50 5.95
CA THR A 251 -1.15 -27.77 6.67
C THR A 251 -1.28 -28.98 5.76
N ASN A 252 -1.57 -28.77 4.48
CA ASN A 252 -1.89 -29.82 3.50
C ASN A 252 -3.07 -30.74 3.94
N THR A 253 -3.93 -30.24 4.83
CA THR A 253 -5.08 -30.96 5.33
C THR A 253 -6.23 -30.85 4.35
N THR A 254 -6.83 -31.99 3.98
CA THR A 254 -7.98 -32.01 3.08
C THR A 254 -9.29 -32.17 3.87
N TYR A 255 -10.20 -31.24 3.65
CA TYR A 255 -11.54 -31.26 4.23
C TYR A 255 -12.56 -31.67 3.15
N TYR A 256 -13.20 -32.82 3.36
CA TYR A 256 -14.31 -33.31 2.54
C TYR A 256 -15.61 -32.89 3.21
N LEU A 257 -16.15 -31.72 2.86
CA LEU A 257 -17.24 -31.09 3.60
C LEU A 257 -18.49 -32.00 3.73
N ALA A 258 -18.90 -32.66 2.64
CA ALA A 258 -20.05 -33.54 2.65
C ALA A 258 -19.82 -34.79 3.50
N GLN A 259 -18.63 -35.41 3.41
CA GLN A 259 -18.34 -36.65 4.13
C GLN A 259 -18.09 -36.43 5.62
N GLN A 260 -17.55 -35.28 5.99
CA GLN A 260 -17.21 -34.92 7.37
C GLN A 260 -18.32 -34.15 8.08
N ASN A 261 -19.49 -34.01 7.44
CA ASN A 261 -20.62 -33.19 7.96
C ASN A 261 -20.18 -31.76 8.34
N MET A 262 -19.44 -31.11 7.43
CA MET A 262 -18.91 -29.75 7.59
C MET A 262 -19.56 -28.76 6.61
N VAL A 263 -19.49 -27.50 6.97
CA VAL A 263 -19.88 -26.38 6.12
C VAL A 263 -18.72 -25.39 6.13
N ALA A 264 -18.38 -24.83 4.98
CA ALA A 264 -17.37 -23.78 4.91
C ALA A 264 -17.99 -22.43 4.52
N PHE A 265 -17.56 -21.40 5.21
CA PHE A 265 -17.87 -20.01 4.91
C PHE A 265 -16.75 -19.43 4.10
N MET A 266 -17.04 -18.97 2.89
CA MET A 266 -16.08 -18.32 2.01
C MET A 266 -16.46 -16.86 1.83
N ILE A 267 -15.53 -15.97 2.14
CA ILE A 267 -15.66 -14.53 1.94
C ILE A 267 -14.62 -14.10 0.94
N ASN A 268 -15.07 -13.41 -0.11
CA ASN A 268 -14.22 -12.85 -1.12
C ASN A 268 -14.49 -11.36 -1.28
N MET A 269 -13.44 -10.57 -1.44
CA MET A 269 -13.52 -9.16 -1.82
C MET A 269 -12.35 -8.83 -2.75
N ARG A 270 -12.52 -7.83 -3.59
CA ARG A 270 -11.45 -7.35 -4.47
C ARG A 270 -11.30 -5.85 -4.33
N MET A 271 -10.10 -5.43 -3.96
CA MET A 271 -9.76 -4.02 -3.77
C MET A 271 -8.38 -3.70 -4.32
N GLY A 272 -8.15 -2.43 -4.58
CA GLY A 272 -6.84 -1.86 -4.89
C GLY A 272 -6.59 -0.62 -4.07
N TRP A 273 -5.33 -0.25 -3.89
CA TRP A 273 -4.94 0.98 -3.20
C TRP A 273 -3.70 1.59 -3.83
N GLU A 274 -3.54 2.90 -3.64
CA GLU A 274 -2.39 3.66 -4.15
C GLU A 274 -2.22 4.95 -3.33
N ILE A 275 -1.02 5.52 -3.38
CA ILE A 275 -0.73 6.87 -2.92
C ILE A 275 -0.47 7.71 -4.17
N PRO A 276 -1.32 8.68 -4.51
CA PRO A 276 -1.19 9.45 -5.75
C PRO A 276 0.13 10.22 -5.79
N ASN A 277 0.51 10.85 -4.69
CA ASN A 277 1.73 11.65 -4.55
C ASN A 277 1.88 12.66 -5.71
N PRO A 278 0.92 13.60 -5.89
CA PRO A 278 0.98 14.60 -6.95
C PRO A 278 2.14 15.58 -6.70
N ILE A 279 2.73 16.09 -7.77
CA ILE A 279 3.76 17.12 -7.68
C ILE A 279 3.12 18.45 -7.26
N SER A 280 3.66 19.09 -6.23
CA SER A 280 3.41 20.48 -5.87
C SER A 280 4.51 21.40 -6.44
N ARG A 281 4.34 22.71 -6.29
CA ARG A 281 5.38 23.66 -6.72
C ARG A 281 6.65 23.52 -5.93
N GLU A 282 6.52 23.37 -4.63
CA GLU A 282 7.66 23.22 -3.71
C GLU A 282 8.44 21.95 -4.03
N THR A 283 7.73 20.83 -4.20
CA THR A 283 8.37 19.54 -4.48
C THR A 283 8.98 19.47 -5.88
N PHE A 284 8.42 20.16 -6.87
CA PHE A 284 8.94 20.20 -8.22
C PHE A 284 10.32 20.88 -8.30
N GLU A 285 10.52 21.94 -7.52
CA GLU A 285 11.74 22.73 -7.56
C GLU A 285 12.81 22.25 -6.58
N ASN A 286 12.44 21.79 -5.39
CA ASN A 286 13.34 21.65 -4.26
C ASN A 286 13.48 20.21 -3.72
N ASN A 287 12.49 19.34 -3.88
CA ASN A 287 12.49 18.02 -3.24
C ASN A 287 12.10 16.86 -4.18
N PRO A 288 13.05 16.13 -4.77
CA PRO A 288 12.76 14.99 -5.63
C PRO A 288 12.25 13.76 -4.86
N ASN A 289 12.46 13.69 -3.54
CA ASN A 289 12.10 12.53 -2.69
C ASN A 289 10.85 12.78 -1.85
N TYR A 290 9.98 13.70 -2.28
CA TYR A 290 8.77 14.03 -1.55
C TYR A 290 7.86 12.82 -1.33
N PHE A 291 7.31 12.72 -0.11
CA PHE A 291 6.40 11.64 0.26
C PHE A 291 5.48 12.08 1.42
N PRO A 292 4.18 11.72 1.41
CA PRO A 292 3.22 12.19 2.41
C PRO A 292 3.34 11.52 3.78
N PHE A 293 4.31 10.64 3.98
CA PHE A 293 4.52 9.92 5.24
C PHE A 293 5.97 9.90 5.63
N ALA A 294 6.22 9.92 6.94
CA ALA A 294 7.52 9.66 7.54
C ALA A 294 7.38 8.61 8.66
N VAL A 295 8.37 7.77 8.83
CA VAL A 295 8.37 6.71 9.84
C VAL A 295 9.43 6.95 10.91
N VAL A 296 9.03 6.86 12.16
CA VAL A 296 9.95 6.83 13.30
C VAL A 296 10.26 5.37 13.63
N THR A 297 11.54 5.01 13.54
CA THR A 297 12.00 3.63 13.78
C THR A 297 12.64 3.51 15.15
N PRO A 298 12.41 2.41 15.91
CA PRO A 298 13.09 2.18 17.18
C PRO A 298 14.60 2.07 17.00
N ALA A 299 15.37 2.32 18.06
CA ALA A 299 16.80 2.12 18.04
C ALA A 299 17.12 0.64 17.74
N GLY A 300 17.97 0.40 16.73
CA GLY A 300 18.30 -0.96 16.30
C GLY A 300 17.18 -1.66 15.50
N ALA A 301 16.20 -0.92 14.97
CA ALA A 301 15.20 -1.50 14.11
C ALA A 301 15.87 -2.18 12.91
N THR A 302 15.56 -3.45 12.72
CA THR A 302 15.74 -4.08 11.42
C THR A 302 14.61 -3.59 10.54
N LEU A 303 14.87 -2.54 9.75
CA LEU A 303 13.97 -2.16 8.66
C LEU A 303 13.69 -3.42 7.82
N PRO A 304 12.47 -3.55 7.27
CA PRO A 304 12.16 -4.71 6.42
C PRO A 304 13.34 -4.88 5.47
N ASN A 305 13.93 -6.07 5.50
CA ASN A 305 15.19 -6.39 4.83
C ASN A 305 15.03 -6.03 3.35
N THR A 306 15.38 -4.82 2.99
CA THR A 306 15.28 -4.32 1.63
C THR A 306 16.61 -4.61 0.94
N LEU A 307 16.53 -5.20 -0.23
CA LEU A 307 17.66 -5.46 -1.09
C LEU A 307 17.76 -4.36 -2.14
N ASP A 308 18.98 -4.03 -2.54
CA ASP A 308 19.20 -3.14 -3.66
C ASP A 308 18.89 -3.87 -4.96
N PHE A 309 17.91 -3.38 -5.69
CA PHE A 309 17.60 -3.79 -7.05
C PHE A 309 18.13 -2.74 -8.02
N THR A 310 19.17 -3.09 -8.74
CA THR A 310 19.80 -2.22 -9.74
C THR A 310 19.26 -2.58 -11.12
N LEU A 311 18.55 -1.67 -11.74
CA LEU A 311 18.02 -1.81 -13.09
C LEU A 311 18.79 -0.92 -14.06
N THR A 312 19.30 -1.50 -15.14
CA THR A 312 19.91 -0.77 -16.24
C THR A 312 18.96 -0.83 -17.45
N VAL A 313 18.67 0.32 -18.03
CA VAL A 313 17.83 0.44 -19.23
C VAL A 313 18.72 0.77 -20.43
N THR A 314 18.62 -0.04 -21.50
CA THR A 314 19.42 0.10 -22.72
C THR A 314 18.56 -0.13 -23.96
N ASP A 315 18.96 0.43 -25.10
CA ASP A 315 18.39 0.12 -26.42
C ASP A 315 19.15 -1.01 -27.16
N GLY A 316 20.08 -1.66 -26.45
CA GLY A 316 20.98 -2.66 -27.01
C GLY A 316 22.38 -2.12 -27.31
N SER A 317 22.50 -0.85 -27.68
CA SER A 317 23.77 -0.19 -27.98
C SER A 317 24.08 0.97 -27.01
N ASN A 318 23.06 1.74 -26.62
CA ASN A 318 23.19 2.89 -25.76
C ASN A 318 22.38 2.75 -24.49
N LYS A 319 22.77 3.49 -23.48
CA LYS A 319 22.02 3.63 -22.22
C LYS A 319 20.87 4.60 -22.41
N VAL A 320 19.69 4.26 -21.93
CA VAL A 320 18.48 5.09 -22.05
C VAL A 320 18.35 5.95 -20.79
N VAL A 321 18.56 7.24 -20.97
CA VAL A 321 18.53 8.23 -19.88
C VAL A 321 17.11 8.82 -19.76
N ASN A 322 16.71 9.19 -18.55
CA ASN A 322 15.40 9.82 -18.27
C ASN A 322 14.19 8.93 -18.64
N ALA A 323 14.37 7.61 -18.70
CA ALA A 323 13.27 6.69 -18.85
C ALA A 323 12.45 6.61 -17.55
N ASP A 324 11.14 6.59 -17.67
CA ASP A 324 10.25 6.37 -16.54
C ASP A 324 10.18 4.85 -16.27
N VAL A 325 10.52 4.46 -15.06
CA VAL A 325 10.57 3.07 -14.63
C VAL A 325 9.64 2.88 -13.45
N THR A 326 8.72 1.94 -13.55
CA THR A 326 7.85 1.55 -12.42
C THR A 326 8.28 0.18 -11.90
N ILE A 327 8.58 0.09 -10.62
CA ILE A 327 8.99 -1.15 -9.94
C ILE A 327 8.06 -1.35 -8.74
N GLY A 328 7.21 -2.38 -8.78
CA GLY A 328 6.29 -2.67 -7.68
C GLY A 328 5.32 -1.54 -7.34
N GLY A 329 4.93 -0.73 -8.33
CA GLY A 329 4.07 0.45 -8.15
C GLY A 329 4.82 1.73 -7.76
N GLN A 330 6.14 1.67 -7.57
CA GLN A 330 6.96 2.87 -7.33
C GLN A 330 7.58 3.35 -8.64
N GLU A 331 7.62 4.66 -8.82
CA GLU A 331 8.13 5.31 -10.01
C GLU A 331 9.53 5.85 -9.79
N PHE A 332 10.39 5.60 -10.75
CA PHE A 332 11.78 6.03 -10.78
C PHE A 332 12.11 6.61 -12.14
N LYS A 333 13.18 7.40 -12.21
CA LYS A 333 13.77 7.83 -13.49
C LYS A 333 15.18 7.31 -13.61
N THR A 334 15.56 6.87 -14.80
CA THR A 334 16.94 6.47 -15.06
C THR A 334 17.87 7.71 -15.02
N ASN A 335 19.00 7.53 -14.36
CA ASN A 335 20.03 8.57 -14.25
C ASN A 335 20.81 8.72 -15.58
N SER A 336 21.87 9.56 -15.57
CA SER A 336 22.76 9.80 -16.73
C SER A 336 23.45 8.53 -17.25
N GLU A 337 23.47 7.48 -16.48
CA GLU A 337 24.02 6.17 -16.87
C GLU A 337 22.95 5.15 -17.27
N GLY A 338 21.68 5.57 -17.37
CA GLY A 338 20.57 4.69 -17.67
C GLY A 338 20.25 3.72 -16.54
N VAL A 339 20.62 4.03 -15.29
CA VAL A 339 20.49 3.13 -14.14
C VAL A 339 19.48 3.67 -13.14
N VAL A 340 18.70 2.76 -12.55
CA VAL A 340 17.83 2.99 -11.40
C VAL A 340 18.24 2.04 -10.28
N VAL A 341 18.30 2.51 -9.05
CA VAL A 341 18.47 1.68 -7.85
C VAL A 341 17.22 1.82 -7.00
N ALA A 342 16.50 0.71 -6.80
CA ALA A 342 15.30 0.64 -5.97
C ALA A 342 15.53 -0.27 -4.77
N LYS A 343 14.92 0.06 -3.63
CA LYS A 343 14.88 -0.81 -2.46
C LYS A 343 13.68 -1.75 -2.57
N VAL A 344 13.92 -3.06 -2.65
CA VAL A 344 12.90 -4.09 -2.83
C VAL A 344 12.92 -5.11 -1.70
N GLN A 345 11.79 -5.75 -1.43
CA GLN A 345 11.73 -6.80 -0.41
C GLN A 345 12.21 -8.15 -1.00
N PRO A 346 12.95 -8.94 -0.22
CA PRO A 346 13.38 -10.29 -0.65
C PRO A 346 12.19 -11.24 -0.80
N LYS A 347 12.39 -12.31 -1.55
CA LYS A 347 11.42 -13.39 -1.79
C LYS A 347 10.09 -12.91 -2.40
N GLN A 348 10.15 -11.87 -3.21
CA GLN A 348 8.99 -11.32 -3.93
C GLN A 348 9.28 -11.17 -5.42
N SER A 349 8.21 -11.17 -6.20
CA SER A 349 8.26 -10.92 -7.64
C SER A 349 7.74 -9.51 -7.92
N TYR A 350 8.48 -8.76 -8.71
CA TYR A 350 8.13 -7.41 -9.12
C TYR A 350 7.84 -7.36 -10.61
N VAL A 351 6.82 -6.60 -10.99
CA VAL A 351 6.63 -6.21 -12.38
C VAL A 351 7.36 -4.90 -12.58
N VAL A 352 8.31 -4.91 -13.49
CA VAL A 352 9.08 -3.73 -13.91
C VAL A 352 8.52 -3.26 -15.24
N THR A 353 8.09 -2.00 -15.29
CA THR A 353 7.61 -1.37 -16.52
C THR A 353 8.54 -0.20 -16.86
N VAL A 354 8.95 -0.11 -18.10
CA VAL A 354 9.85 0.94 -18.59
C VAL A 354 9.17 1.68 -19.73
N PHE A 355 9.09 3.00 -19.61
CA PHE A 355 8.62 3.91 -20.65
C PHE A 355 9.72 4.91 -20.97
N ALA A 356 10.06 5.06 -22.23
CA ALA A 356 11.02 6.07 -22.68
C ALA A 356 10.53 6.70 -23.98
N ALA A 357 10.77 7.98 -24.16
CA ALA A 357 10.37 8.71 -25.35
C ALA A 357 11.07 8.13 -26.60
N GLY A 358 10.31 7.75 -27.61
CA GLY A 358 10.83 7.13 -28.83
C GLY A 358 11.04 5.62 -28.77
N TYR A 359 10.64 4.97 -27.68
CA TYR A 359 10.75 3.52 -27.50
C TYR A 359 9.40 2.89 -27.18
N SER A 360 9.26 1.61 -27.50
CA SER A 360 8.10 0.82 -27.10
C SER A 360 8.19 0.49 -25.60
N ALA A 361 7.04 0.49 -24.92
CA ALA A 361 6.97 0.12 -23.50
C ALA A 361 7.49 -1.31 -23.30
N ALA A 362 8.39 -1.49 -22.33
CA ALA A 362 8.88 -2.80 -21.93
C ALA A 362 8.30 -3.18 -20.57
N VAL A 363 7.77 -4.39 -20.46
CA VAL A 363 7.24 -4.95 -19.21
C VAL A 363 7.94 -6.27 -18.94
N GLN A 364 8.57 -6.39 -17.79
CA GLN A 364 9.27 -7.62 -17.40
C GLN A 364 8.98 -7.98 -15.94
N LYS A 365 8.75 -9.27 -15.71
CA LYS A 365 8.69 -9.81 -14.35
C LYS A 365 10.10 -10.11 -13.85
N VAL A 366 10.42 -9.66 -12.64
CA VAL A 366 11.68 -9.93 -11.97
C VAL A 366 11.40 -10.56 -10.62
N ASP A 367 11.94 -11.74 -10.39
CA ASP A 367 11.88 -12.42 -9.10
C ASP A 367 13.12 -12.04 -8.29
N ILE A 368 12.88 -11.51 -7.08
CA ILE A 368 13.91 -11.13 -6.12
C ILE A 368 14.01 -12.25 -5.08
N ASP A 369 15.19 -12.85 -4.95
CA ASP A 369 15.45 -13.86 -3.93
C ASP A 369 16.01 -13.20 -2.64
N THR A 370 17.10 -13.68 -2.10
CA THR A 370 17.69 -13.26 -0.82
C THR A 370 18.90 -12.35 -0.97
N ALA A 371 19.32 -12.05 -2.19
CA ALA A 371 20.48 -11.22 -2.51
C ALA A 371 20.10 -10.04 -3.41
N ALA A 372 20.92 -8.99 -3.38
CA ALA A 372 20.79 -7.86 -4.31
C ALA A 372 20.81 -8.34 -5.77
N VAL A 373 19.92 -7.81 -6.58
CA VAL A 373 19.73 -8.24 -7.97
C VAL A 373 20.04 -7.08 -8.90
N ALA A 374 20.87 -7.33 -9.90
CA ALA A 374 21.09 -6.43 -11.03
C ALA A 374 20.42 -7.02 -12.29
N LYS A 375 19.62 -6.20 -12.98
CA LYS A 375 18.93 -6.61 -14.21
C LYS A 375 19.14 -5.56 -15.28
N THR A 376 19.18 -6.00 -16.53
CA THR A 376 19.17 -5.10 -17.68
C THR A 376 17.89 -5.33 -18.47
N ILE A 377 17.18 -4.25 -18.79
CA ILE A 377 16.01 -4.29 -19.67
C ILE A 377 16.39 -3.56 -20.95
N THR A 378 16.19 -4.25 -22.08
CA THR A 378 16.41 -3.66 -23.40
C THR A 378 15.06 -3.17 -23.94
N VAL A 379 14.98 -1.88 -24.25
CA VAL A 379 13.82 -1.26 -24.90
C VAL A 379 14.06 -1.22 -26.41
N GLN A 380 13.01 -1.41 -27.20
CA GLN A 380 13.09 -1.34 -28.65
C GLN A 380 12.61 0.01 -29.14
N ALA A 381 13.25 0.56 -30.17
CA ALA A 381 12.79 1.78 -30.80
C ALA A 381 11.33 1.62 -31.26
N TYR A 382 10.53 2.66 -31.06
CA TYR A 382 9.13 2.64 -31.46
C TYR A 382 9.03 2.59 -32.99
N ASP A 383 8.46 1.50 -33.52
CA ASP A 383 8.13 1.34 -34.93
C ASP A 383 6.62 1.48 -35.12
N PRO A 384 6.14 2.57 -35.74
CA PRO A 384 4.71 2.78 -35.96
C PRO A 384 4.10 1.75 -36.91
N ALA A 385 4.89 1.01 -37.68
CA ALA A 385 4.40 -0.01 -38.62
C ALA A 385 4.05 -1.34 -37.89
N VAL A 386 4.54 -1.58 -36.68
CA VAL A 386 4.35 -2.84 -35.91
C VAL A 386 3.27 -2.71 -34.84
N SER A 387 2.78 -1.52 -34.53
CA SER A 387 1.81 -1.28 -33.45
C SER A 387 0.38 -1.85 -33.72
N GLY A 388 0.17 -2.60 -34.78
CA GLY A 388 -1.12 -3.23 -35.15
C GLY A 388 -1.25 -4.71 -34.80
N SER A 389 -0.26 -5.41 -34.28
CA SER A 389 -0.33 -6.84 -33.98
C SER A 389 -0.23 -7.16 -32.49
N SER A 390 -1.38 -7.57 -31.95
CA SER A 390 -1.59 -8.41 -30.75
C SER A 390 -0.40 -8.69 -29.85
N ILE A 391 -0.51 -8.23 -28.61
CA ILE A 391 0.22 -8.77 -27.44
C ILE A 391 0.02 -10.29 -27.42
N LYS A 392 1.03 -11.04 -27.79
CA LYS A 392 1.08 -12.47 -27.49
C LYS A 392 1.52 -12.61 -26.05
N ASP A 393 0.60 -13.05 -25.20
CA ASP A 393 0.92 -13.58 -23.88
C ASP A 393 1.88 -14.77 -24.07
N THR A 394 3.11 -14.59 -23.69
CA THR A 394 4.04 -15.70 -23.46
C THR A 394 4.05 -16.01 -21.98
N ASN A 395 3.53 -17.21 -21.66
CA ASN A 395 3.51 -17.86 -20.35
C ASN A 395 4.87 -17.88 -19.63
#